data_c5f108fe64159c4fc735557c4efae693
#
_entry.id   c5f108fe64159c4fc735557c4efae693
#
_cell.length_a   1.000
_cell.length_b   1.000
_cell.length_c   1.000
_cell.angle_alpha   90.00
_cell.angle_beta   90.00
_cell.angle_gamma   90.00
#
_symmetry.space_group_name_H-M   'P 1'
#
loop_
_entity.id
_entity.type
_entity.pdbx_description
1 polymer ?
#
loop_
_entity_poly.entity_id
_entity_poly.type
_entity_poly.pdbx_seq_one_letter_code
_entity_poly.pdbx_strand_id
1 'polypeptide(L)'
;MTAGSPSTPATVALDRAGVSYTPHVYDHHESATNFGEEAAAALGLREEQVFKTLVVSVDGALAVAIVPVANRLDLKAIAAAVGGKKATLADPALAEKRTGYIVGGISPVGQKSRIRTVLDESALAYDSIFVSGGRRGFDIEVAPADLARVTEAISAAIART
;
A
#
# COMPACT_ATOMS: atom_id res chain seq x y z
N MET A 1 -15.37 -11.65 8.56
CA MET A 1 -15.12 -11.63 7.10
C MET A 1 -16.44 -11.71 6.36
N THR A 2 -16.64 -10.86 5.36
CA THR A 2 -17.87 -10.84 4.58
C THR A 2 -17.87 -11.98 3.57
N ALA A 3 -19.02 -12.69 3.42
CA ALA A 3 -19.15 -13.74 2.42
C ALA A 3 -18.86 -13.17 1.02
N GLY A 4 -18.07 -13.88 0.21
CA GLY A 4 -17.67 -13.46 -1.14
C GLY A 4 -16.44 -12.55 -1.18
N SER A 5 -15.92 -12.09 -0.03
CA SER A 5 -14.67 -11.33 0.01
C SER A 5 -13.47 -12.25 -0.15
N PRO A 6 -12.45 -11.81 -0.91
CA PRO A 6 -11.22 -12.58 -1.02
C PRO A 6 -10.54 -12.77 0.33
N SER A 7 -9.92 -13.93 0.51
CA SER A 7 -9.02 -14.16 1.63
C SER A 7 -7.58 -14.02 1.12
N THR A 8 -6.84 -13.12 1.72
CA THR A 8 -5.45 -12.85 1.34
C THR A 8 -4.59 -12.81 2.60
N PRO A 9 -3.26 -12.84 2.48
CA PRO A 9 -2.41 -12.63 3.64
C PRO A 9 -2.72 -11.32 4.37
N ALA A 10 -3.14 -10.28 3.64
CA ALA A 10 -3.53 -8.99 4.23
C ALA A 10 -4.76 -9.12 5.11
N THR A 11 -5.84 -9.75 4.61
CA THR A 11 -7.08 -9.90 5.40
C THR A 11 -6.86 -10.80 6.61
N VAL A 12 -6.08 -11.87 6.44
CA VAL A 12 -5.75 -12.75 7.57
C VAL A 12 -4.97 -12.00 8.64
N ALA A 13 -4.00 -11.17 8.25
CA ALA A 13 -3.20 -10.38 9.20
C ALA A 13 -4.06 -9.36 9.94
N LEU A 14 -4.98 -8.69 9.25
CA LEU A 14 -5.89 -7.73 9.88
C LEU A 14 -6.84 -8.41 10.86
N ASP A 15 -7.40 -9.56 10.47
CA ASP A 15 -8.29 -10.33 11.34
C ASP A 15 -7.55 -10.76 12.62
N ARG A 16 -6.33 -11.24 12.49
CA ARG A 16 -5.51 -11.66 13.65
C ARG A 16 -5.16 -10.48 14.56
N ALA A 17 -4.97 -9.30 13.97
CA ALA A 17 -4.67 -8.09 14.74
C ALA A 17 -5.90 -7.44 15.36
N GLY A 18 -7.10 -7.96 15.08
CA GLY A 18 -8.36 -7.39 15.57
C GLY A 18 -8.68 -6.04 14.95
N VAL A 19 -8.20 -5.78 13.74
CA VAL A 19 -8.40 -4.51 13.03
C VAL A 19 -9.65 -4.59 12.18
N SER A 20 -10.54 -3.63 12.34
CA SER A 20 -11.71 -3.50 11.46
C SER A 20 -11.32 -2.92 10.11
N TYR A 21 -11.86 -3.48 9.05
CA TYR A 21 -11.67 -2.98 7.69
C TYR A 21 -12.90 -3.33 6.85
N THR A 22 -13.07 -2.61 5.75
CA THR A 22 -14.15 -2.89 4.81
C THR A 22 -13.56 -3.36 3.49
N PRO A 23 -13.90 -4.58 3.02
CA PRO A 23 -13.41 -5.07 1.73
C PRO A 23 -14.18 -4.43 0.58
N HIS A 24 -13.48 -4.11 -0.51
CA HIS A 24 -14.04 -3.57 -1.74
C HIS A 24 -13.49 -4.34 -2.93
N VAL A 25 -14.36 -5.07 -3.63
CA VAL A 25 -14.02 -5.82 -4.84
C VAL A 25 -14.47 -5.02 -6.06
N TYR A 26 -13.63 -4.95 -7.07
CA TYR A 26 -13.96 -4.27 -8.32
C TYR A 26 -13.42 -5.07 -9.51
N ASP A 27 -14.00 -4.81 -10.71
CA ASP A 27 -13.56 -5.49 -11.92
C ASP A 27 -12.19 -4.95 -12.34
N HIS A 28 -11.21 -5.85 -12.41
CA HIS A 28 -9.88 -5.53 -12.91
C HIS A 28 -9.81 -5.84 -14.42
N HIS A 29 -9.32 -4.85 -15.20
CA HIS A 29 -9.08 -5.02 -16.62
C HIS A 29 -7.62 -5.39 -16.85
N GLU A 30 -7.38 -6.48 -17.60
CA GLU A 30 -6.02 -6.96 -17.88
C GLU A 30 -5.16 -5.91 -18.61
N SER A 31 -5.81 -5.03 -19.38
CA SER A 31 -5.11 -3.94 -20.08
C SER A 31 -4.72 -2.76 -19.16
N ALA A 32 -5.21 -2.74 -17.93
CA ALA A 32 -4.89 -1.64 -17.01
C ALA A 32 -3.42 -1.68 -16.62
N THR A 33 -2.76 -0.53 -16.74
CA THR A 33 -1.35 -0.36 -16.37
C THR A 33 -1.19 0.47 -15.10
N ASN A 34 -2.18 1.29 -14.75
CA ASN A 34 -2.19 2.05 -13.51
C ASN A 34 -3.26 1.46 -12.59
N PHE A 35 -2.83 0.59 -11.69
CA PHE A 35 -3.73 -0.17 -10.82
C PHE A 35 -4.42 0.70 -9.77
N GLY A 36 -3.74 1.73 -9.27
CA GLY A 36 -4.33 2.63 -8.28
C GLY A 36 -5.42 3.52 -8.89
N GLU A 37 -5.19 4.04 -10.09
CA GLU A 37 -6.21 4.81 -10.80
C GLU A 37 -7.42 3.95 -11.16
N GLU A 38 -7.17 2.70 -11.56
CA GLU A 38 -8.25 1.75 -11.84
C GLU A 38 -9.13 1.54 -10.61
N ALA A 39 -8.52 1.31 -9.44
CA ALA A 39 -9.26 1.12 -8.20
C ALA A 39 -10.10 2.35 -7.85
N ALA A 40 -9.51 3.54 -7.91
CA ALA A 40 -10.22 4.78 -7.61
C ALA A 40 -11.42 4.99 -8.53
N ALA A 41 -11.23 4.78 -9.83
CA ALA A 41 -12.30 4.94 -10.82
C ALA A 41 -13.41 3.90 -10.62
N ALA A 42 -13.04 2.64 -10.42
CA ALA A 42 -14.00 1.54 -10.27
C ALA A 42 -14.86 1.68 -9.01
N LEU A 43 -14.28 2.20 -7.94
CA LEU A 43 -14.97 2.36 -6.66
C LEU A 43 -15.57 3.76 -6.48
N GLY A 44 -15.41 4.66 -7.45
CA GLY A 44 -15.93 6.02 -7.37
C GLY A 44 -15.27 6.87 -6.29
N LEU A 45 -13.98 6.67 -6.08
CA LEU A 45 -13.22 7.31 -5.00
C LEU A 45 -12.32 8.41 -5.52
N ARG A 46 -11.96 9.33 -4.64
CA ARG A 46 -10.96 10.36 -4.92
C ARG A 46 -9.57 9.73 -4.86
N GLU A 47 -8.71 10.05 -5.83
CA GLU A 47 -7.36 9.51 -5.88
C GLU A 47 -6.50 9.93 -4.69
N GLU A 48 -6.84 11.02 -4.02
CA GLU A 48 -6.15 11.47 -2.81
C GLU A 48 -6.37 10.54 -1.61
N GLN A 49 -7.46 9.76 -1.63
CA GLN A 49 -7.82 8.85 -0.54
C GLN A 49 -7.45 7.40 -0.84
N VAL A 50 -7.08 7.09 -2.08
CA VAL A 50 -6.60 5.77 -2.49
C VAL A 50 -5.08 5.80 -2.49
N PHE A 51 -4.47 4.88 -1.74
CA PHE A 51 -3.02 4.83 -1.55
C PHE A 51 -2.43 3.63 -2.27
N LYS A 52 -1.32 3.85 -2.96
CA LYS A 52 -0.55 2.79 -3.63
C LYS A 52 0.62 2.37 -2.75
N THR A 53 0.97 1.11 -2.85
CA THR A 53 2.08 0.52 -2.10
C THR A 53 3.24 0.29 -3.05
N LEU A 54 4.35 0.98 -2.82
CA LEU A 54 5.54 0.92 -3.66
C LEU A 54 6.69 0.34 -2.86
N VAL A 55 7.46 -0.55 -3.50
CA VAL A 55 8.67 -1.11 -2.89
C VAL A 55 9.87 -0.40 -3.49
N VAL A 56 10.73 0.13 -2.64
CA VAL A 56 11.93 0.85 -3.05
C VAL A 56 13.17 0.20 -2.44
N SER A 57 14.31 0.47 -3.07
CA SER A 57 15.61 0.12 -2.52
C SER A 57 16.28 1.40 -2.04
N VAL A 58 16.63 1.44 -0.77
CA VAL A 58 17.33 2.59 -0.17
C VAL A 58 18.70 2.10 0.26
N ASP A 59 19.72 2.56 -0.43
CA ASP A 59 21.12 2.15 -0.15
C ASP A 59 21.29 0.63 -0.08
N GLY A 60 20.56 -0.09 -0.95
CA GLY A 60 20.63 -1.55 -1.03
C GLY A 60 19.65 -2.32 -0.13
N ALA A 61 18.90 -1.64 0.73
CA ALA A 61 17.90 -2.28 1.59
C ALA A 61 16.49 -1.90 1.13
N LEU A 62 15.54 -2.83 1.21
CA LEU A 62 14.17 -2.57 0.80
C LEU A 62 13.42 -1.72 1.83
N ALA A 63 12.52 -0.88 1.32
CA ALA A 63 11.54 -0.16 2.12
C ALA A 63 10.22 -0.10 1.36
N VAL A 64 9.12 0.05 2.08
CA VAL A 64 7.78 0.17 1.50
C VAL A 64 7.28 1.58 1.72
N ALA A 65 6.78 2.20 0.64
CA ALA A 65 6.19 3.52 0.68
C ALA A 65 4.71 3.42 0.35
N ILE A 66 3.87 4.04 1.16
CA ILE A 66 2.42 4.10 0.94
C ILE A 66 2.07 5.56 0.68
N VAL A 67 1.71 5.87 -0.57
CA VAL A 67 1.46 7.24 -1.03
C VAL A 67 0.15 7.34 -1.79
N PRO A 68 -0.50 8.54 -1.81
CA PRO A 68 -1.74 8.71 -2.57
C PRO A 68 -1.53 8.43 -4.06
N VAL A 69 -2.52 7.82 -4.69
CA VAL A 69 -2.52 7.59 -6.13
C VAL A 69 -2.41 8.92 -6.89
N ALA A 70 -2.99 9.99 -6.36
CA ALA A 70 -2.94 11.33 -6.94
C ALA A 70 -1.52 11.92 -7.02
N ASN A 71 -0.57 11.36 -6.27
CA ASN A 71 0.75 11.94 -6.11
C ASN A 71 1.84 10.96 -6.55
N ARG A 72 3.05 11.49 -6.70
CA ARG A 72 4.25 10.68 -6.95
C ARG A 72 5.01 10.47 -5.65
N LEU A 73 5.72 9.37 -5.56
CA LEU A 73 6.67 9.15 -4.46
C LEU A 73 7.87 10.07 -4.65
N ASP A 74 8.23 10.78 -3.59
CA ASP A 74 9.46 11.57 -3.53
C ASP A 74 10.58 10.64 -3.05
N LEU A 75 11.46 10.24 -3.99
CA LEU A 75 12.52 9.28 -3.68
C LEU A 75 13.53 9.81 -2.66
N LYS A 76 13.82 11.11 -2.67
CA LYS A 76 14.70 11.71 -1.68
C LYS A 76 14.06 11.70 -0.28
N ALA A 77 12.77 11.98 -0.24
CA ALA A 77 12.04 12.01 1.02
C ALA A 77 11.94 10.63 1.66
N ILE A 78 11.65 9.58 0.88
CA ILE A 78 11.60 8.21 1.45
C ILE A 78 12.97 7.77 1.93
N ALA A 79 14.04 8.08 1.20
CA ALA A 79 15.39 7.78 1.65
C ALA A 79 15.68 8.43 2.99
N ALA A 80 15.40 9.73 3.11
CA ALA A 80 15.61 10.47 4.36
C ALA A 80 14.76 9.91 5.51
N ALA A 81 13.51 9.54 5.22
CA ALA A 81 12.59 9.01 6.24
C ALA A 81 13.11 7.73 6.89
N VAL A 82 13.85 6.91 6.16
CA VAL A 82 14.43 5.66 6.68
C VAL A 82 15.92 5.80 7.02
N GLY A 83 16.44 7.03 7.04
CA GLY A 83 17.82 7.30 7.45
C GLY A 83 18.85 6.96 6.38
N GLY A 84 18.45 6.87 5.12
CA GLY A 84 19.32 6.56 4.00
C GLY A 84 19.61 7.77 3.13
N LYS A 85 20.35 7.54 2.05
CA LYS A 85 20.79 8.60 1.14
C LYS A 85 20.14 8.54 -0.24
N LYS A 86 20.02 7.35 -0.83
CA LYS A 86 19.54 7.21 -2.19
C LYS A 86 18.50 6.10 -2.29
N ALA A 87 17.36 6.43 -2.88
CA ALA A 87 16.28 5.49 -3.14
C ALA A 87 16.03 5.34 -4.63
N THR A 88 15.73 4.11 -5.05
CA THR A 88 15.27 3.78 -6.39
C THR A 88 14.10 2.81 -6.26
N LEU A 89 13.26 2.72 -7.29
CA LEU A 89 12.22 1.69 -7.29
C LEU A 89 12.89 0.31 -7.29
N ALA A 90 12.37 -0.61 -6.50
CA ALA A 90 12.90 -1.97 -6.45
C ALA A 90 12.55 -2.72 -7.73
N ASP A 91 13.39 -3.70 -8.08
CA ASP A 91 13.08 -4.61 -9.17
C ASP A 91 11.74 -5.32 -8.89
N PRO A 92 10.79 -5.34 -9.84
CA PRO A 92 9.48 -5.96 -9.62
C PRO A 92 9.55 -7.42 -9.16
N ALA A 93 10.46 -8.22 -9.74
CA ALA A 93 10.59 -9.62 -9.34
C ALA A 93 11.05 -9.75 -7.90
N LEU A 94 11.97 -8.88 -7.45
CA LEU A 94 12.41 -8.87 -6.05
C LEU A 94 11.28 -8.42 -5.13
N ALA A 95 10.53 -7.38 -5.53
CA ALA A 95 9.38 -6.92 -4.76
C ALA A 95 8.36 -8.03 -4.56
N GLU A 96 8.05 -8.77 -5.62
CA GLU A 96 7.10 -9.89 -5.53
C GLU A 96 7.60 -11.00 -4.62
N LYS A 97 8.88 -11.34 -4.75
CA LYS A 97 9.49 -12.38 -3.93
C LYS A 97 9.48 -12.04 -2.44
N ARG A 98 9.79 -10.78 -2.12
CA ARG A 98 9.93 -10.35 -0.72
C ARG A 98 8.59 -10.04 -0.07
N THR A 99 7.62 -9.54 -0.81
CA THR A 99 6.29 -9.22 -0.26
C THR A 99 5.34 -10.41 -0.28
N GLY A 100 5.51 -11.31 -1.24
CA GLY A 100 4.59 -12.43 -1.46
C GLY A 100 3.36 -12.05 -2.29
N TYR A 101 3.32 -10.84 -2.82
CA TYR A 101 2.23 -10.32 -3.65
C TYR A 101 2.73 -10.04 -5.06
N ILE A 102 1.81 -10.02 -6.03
CA ILE A 102 2.15 -9.64 -7.41
C ILE A 102 1.97 -8.13 -7.60
N VAL A 103 2.74 -7.55 -8.51
CA VAL A 103 2.63 -6.14 -8.87
C VAL A 103 1.18 -5.82 -9.26
N GLY A 104 0.65 -4.71 -8.75
CA GLY A 104 -0.74 -4.33 -8.89
C GLY A 104 -1.65 -4.85 -7.79
N GLY A 105 -1.17 -5.83 -7.03
CA GLY A 105 -1.87 -6.39 -5.87
C GLY A 105 -1.00 -6.46 -4.62
N ILE A 106 0.05 -5.64 -4.54
CA ILE A 106 0.91 -5.59 -3.35
C ILE A 106 0.18 -4.82 -2.26
N SER A 107 -0.15 -5.51 -1.17
CA SER A 107 -0.69 -4.88 0.03
C SER A 107 0.44 -4.48 0.97
N PRO A 108 0.28 -3.39 1.73
CA PRO A 108 1.24 -3.06 2.80
C PRO A 108 1.11 -3.99 4.00
N VAL A 109 0.01 -4.75 4.09
CA VAL A 109 -0.29 -5.61 5.24
C VAL A 109 -0.03 -7.06 4.88
N GLY A 110 0.47 -7.84 5.84
CA GLY A 110 0.62 -9.28 5.67
C GLY A 110 1.73 -9.68 4.70
N GLN A 111 2.72 -8.86 4.50
CA GLN A 111 3.84 -9.16 3.62
C GLN A 111 4.66 -10.34 4.15
N LYS A 112 5.20 -11.12 3.22
CA LYS A 112 5.98 -12.32 3.53
C LYS A 112 7.23 -12.01 4.34
N SER A 113 7.93 -10.93 4.00
CA SER A 113 9.11 -10.46 4.72
C SER A 113 8.77 -9.19 5.46
N ARG A 114 9.39 -8.97 6.62
CA ARG A 114 9.23 -7.71 7.34
C ARG A 114 10.09 -6.65 6.66
N ILE A 115 9.45 -5.62 6.13
CA ILE A 115 10.11 -4.53 5.40
C ILE A 115 9.71 -3.22 6.07
N ARG A 116 10.68 -2.32 6.26
CA ARG A 116 10.42 -1.00 6.84
C ARG A 116 9.40 -0.27 5.98
N THR A 117 8.39 0.30 6.61
CA THR A 117 7.24 0.91 5.93
C THR A 117 7.08 2.35 6.34
N VAL A 118 6.83 3.22 5.36
CA VAL A 118 6.56 4.64 5.58
C VAL A 118 5.20 4.97 4.97
N LEU A 119 4.32 5.54 5.77
CA LEU A 119 3.00 6.01 5.34
C LEU A 119 3.07 7.52 5.13
N ASP A 120 2.68 7.98 3.94
CA ASP A 120 2.63 9.41 3.70
C ASP A 120 1.68 10.08 4.70
N GLU A 121 2.11 11.18 5.27
CA GLU A 121 1.38 11.86 6.35
C GLU A 121 0.00 12.36 5.93
N SER A 122 -0.25 12.53 4.62
CA SER A 122 -1.58 12.92 4.13
C SER A 122 -2.67 11.93 4.53
N ALA A 123 -2.32 10.67 4.77
CA ALA A 123 -3.26 9.65 5.20
C ALA A 123 -3.95 10.02 6.51
N LEU A 124 -3.26 10.73 7.39
CA LEU A 124 -3.76 11.08 8.72
C LEU A 124 -4.90 12.10 8.68
N ALA A 125 -5.14 12.75 7.54
CA ALA A 125 -6.25 13.68 7.36
C ALA A 125 -7.60 12.98 7.13
N TYR A 126 -7.61 11.67 6.94
CA TYR A 126 -8.82 10.90 6.63
C TYR A 126 -9.19 9.98 7.78
N ASP A 127 -10.49 9.72 7.94
CA ASP A 127 -10.97 8.69 8.89
C ASP A 127 -10.63 7.29 8.40
N SER A 128 -10.64 7.09 7.08
CA SER A 128 -10.22 5.85 6.46
C SER A 128 -9.54 6.13 5.12
N ILE A 129 -8.66 5.21 4.72
CA ILE A 129 -8.00 5.22 3.42
C ILE A 129 -8.16 3.86 2.77
N PHE A 130 -7.90 3.81 1.46
CA PHE A 130 -8.01 2.58 0.68
C PHE A 130 -6.62 2.14 0.24
N VAL A 131 -6.29 0.89 0.46
CA VAL A 131 -5.04 0.26 0.02
C VAL A 131 -5.35 -1.09 -0.60
N SER A 132 -4.40 -1.64 -1.36
CA SER A 132 -4.57 -2.97 -1.93
C SER A 132 -4.85 -4.00 -0.83
N GLY A 133 -5.82 -4.87 -1.08
CA GLY A 133 -6.15 -5.98 -0.19
C GLY A 133 -5.31 -7.23 -0.42
N GLY A 134 -4.35 -7.19 -1.35
CA GLY A 134 -3.44 -8.30 -1.59
C GLY A 134 -3.69 -9.05 -2.90
N ARG A 135 -4.49 -8.50 -3.79
CA ARG A 135 -4.67 -9.01 -5.16
C ARG A 135 -5.26 -7.91 -6.03
N ARG A 136 -5.06 -8.01 -7.33
CA ARG A 136 -5.68 -7.09 -8.29
C ARG A 136 -7.20 -7.20 -8.19
N GLY A 137 -7.89 -6.07 -8.27
CA GLY A 137 -9.36 -6.02 -8.17
C GLY A 137 -9.90 -6.09 -6.75
N PHE A 138 -9.04 -5.90 -5.76
CA PHE A 138 -9.45 -5.96 -4.36
C PHE A 138 -8.71 -4.94 -3.50
N ASP A 139 -9.45 -3.97 -2.97
CA ASP A 139 -8.93 -2.99 -2.01
C ASP A 139 -9.59 -3.18 -0.65
N ILE A 140 -8.92 -2.71 0.37
CA ILE A 140 -9.48 -2.63 1.72
C ILE A 140 -9.51 -1.18 2.17
N GLU A 141 -10.56 -0.84 2.90
CA GLU A 141 -10.71 0.46 3.54
C GLU A 141 -10.40 0.30 5.01
N VAL A 142 -9.45 1.08 5.51
CA VAL A 142 -8.92 0.91 6.86
C VAL A 142 -8.55 2.26 7.46
N ALA A 143 -8.69 2.40 8.78
CA ALA A 143 -8.24 3.60 9.47
C ALA A 143 -6.71 3.74 9.39
N PRO A 144 -6.20 4.93 9.06
CA PRO A 144 -4.75 5.13 8.92
C PRO A 144 -3.95 4.75 10.17
N ALA A 145 -4.47 5.03 11.35
CA ALA A 145 -3.79 4.68 12.61
C ALA A 145 -3.66 3.17 12.77
N ASP A 146 -4.70 2.42 12.41
CA ASP A 146 -4.67 0.95 12.47
C ASP A 146 -3.69 0.39 11.45
N LEU A 147 -3.69 0.96 10.23
CA LEU A 147 -2.74 0.55 9.19
C LEU A 147 -1.31 0.78 9.65
N ALA A 148 -1.01 1.96 10.20
CA ALA A 148 0.32 2.26 10.71
C ALA A 148 0.74 1.29 11.82
N ARG A 149 -0.19 0.92 12.70
CA ARG A 149 0.07 0.00 13.80
C ARG A 149 0.43 -1.39 13.30
N VAL A 150 -0.39 -1.96 12.40
CA VAL A 150 -0.17 -3.34 11.94
C VAL A 150 1.03 -3.47 11.01
N THR A 151 1.43 -2.41 10.34
CA THR A 151 2.62 -2.39 9.47
C THR A 151 3.86 -1.88 10.18
N GLU A 152 3.70 -1.34 11.40
CA GLU A 152 4.75 -0.63 12.13
C GLU A 152 5.33 0.53 11.31
N ALA A 153 4.47 1.17 10.52
CA ALA A 153 4.88 2.25 9.64
C ALA A 153 5.20 3.51 10.45
N ILE A 154 6.21 4.24 9.98
CA ILE A 154 6.41 5.62 10.40
C ILE A 154 5.67 6.54 9.44
N SER A 155 5.26 7.72 9.91
CA SER A 155 4.61 8.73 9.08
C SER A 155 5.63 9.79 8.70
N ALA A 156 5.64 10.19 7.44
CA ALA A 156 6.51 11.24 6.94
C ALA A 156 5.93 11.81 5.64
N ALA A 157 6.37 13.01 5.27
CA ALA A 157 5.99 13.62 4.00
C ALA A 157 6.86 13.01 2.90
N ILE A 158 6.31 12.03 2.18
CA ILE A 158 7.05 11.31 1.12
C ILE A 158 6.36 11.40 -0.25
N ALA A 159 5.24 12.10 -0.34
CA ALA A 159 4.55 12.30 -1.61
C ALA A 159 4.84 13.69 -2.15
N ARG A 160 4.82 13.81 -3.48
CA ARG A 160 4.93 15.09 -4.17
C ARG A 160 3.94 15.16 -5.33
N THR A 161 3.63 16.38 -5.78
CA THR A 161 2.74 16.61 -6.92
C THR A 161 3.33 16.16 -8.25
#